data_1b77ab7b43d9fd0c6733a70c8f0f24a2
#
_entry.id   1b77ab7b43d9fd0c6733a70c8f0f24a2
#
_cell.length_a   1.000
_cell.length_b   1.000
_cell.length_c   1.000
_cell.angle_alpha   90.00
_cell.angle_beta   90.00
_cell.angle_gamma   90.00
#
_symmetry.space_group_name_H-M   'P 1'
#
loop_
_entity.id
_entity.type
_entity.pdbx_description
1 polymer ?
#
loop_
_entity_poly.entity_id
_entity_poly.type
_entity_poly.pdbx_seq_one_letter_code
_entity_poly.pdbx_strand_id
1 'polypeptide(L)'
;MTTSAQSSIVNRKSKIGIYWSLTKPLQSGLLLATGLAGYMSARCPIFNMGTILGLTVSLFLAIAGSTVLNMWWDRDIDAKMGRTQKRATSSGAVDENEVLRVGLILSIIGVGIAVAMDALYGLLVFAGLFFDVVVYSIWLKRRTAWSIVWGGISGAMPILAGRALGLGFIDWIGVTLALGILFWIPTHTLTFSMKFEKDYAAACVPTFPSTYGLGFTRATIAVSSVLAALAMVVAGYGIGMDWGFLRLLGVLSAGLLMLAVAITFKPSERVNFGLFKYASVYMLAAMILVVIEVM
;
A
#
# COMPACT_ATOMS: atom_id res chain seq x y z
N MET A 1 -17.95 10.00 53.50
CA MET A 1 -18.14 8.85 52.58
C MET A 1 -18.93 9.29 51.40
N THR A 2 -18.26 9.67 50.33
CA THR A 2 -18.89 9.90 49.01
C THR A 2 -17.86 9.52 47.99
N THR A 3 -17.91 8.24 47.58
CA THR A 3 -17.15 7.70 46.47
C THR A 3 -17.77 8.26 45.19
N SER A 4 -17.15 9.27 44.59
CA SER A 4 -17.45 9.75 43.25
C SER A 4 -17.00 8.67 42.27
N ALA A 5 -17.94 7.92 41.77
CA ALA A 5 -17.80 7.13 40.56
C ALA A 5 -17.55 8.09 39.36
N GLN A 6 -16.27 8.37 39.12
CA GLN A 6 -15.87 8.93 37.83
C GLN A 6 -16.19 7.89 36.76
N SER A 7 -17.38 7.99 36.20
CA SER A 7 -17.73 7.28 34.99
C SER A 7 -16.78 7.76 33.89
N SER A 8 -15.78 6.94 33.61
CA SER A 8 -14.96 7.08 32.42
C SER A 8 -15.92 7.05 31.21
N ILE A 9 -16.17 8.21 30.62
CA ILE A 9 -16.77 8.33 29.30
C ILE A 9 -15.74 7.76 28.32
N VAL A 10 -15.68 6.44 28.25
CA VAL A 10 -15.06 5.74 27.14
C VAL A 10 -15.90 6.12 25.93
N ASN A 11 -15.35 6.97 25.07
CA ASN A 11 -15.93 7.34 23.79
C ASN A 11 -16.14 6.06 22.99
N ARG A 12 -17.30 5.40 23.16
CA ARG A 12 -17.69 4.17 22.47
C ARG A 12 -17.87 4.53 21.01
N LYS A 13 -16.81 4.42 20.21
CA LYS A 13 -16.97 4.40 18.76
C LYS A 13 -18.06 3.38 18.44
N SER A 14 -19.02 3.76 17.62
CA SER A 14 -20.06 2.82 17.16
C SER A 14 -19.36 1.58 16.54
N LYS A 15 -19.99 0.40 16.62
CA LYS A 15 -19.47 -0.82 15.97
C LYS A 15 -19.05 -0.52 14.51
N ILE A 16 -19.88 0.21 13.77
CA ILE A 16 -19.59 0.64 12.40
C ILE A 16 -18.30 1.44 12.33
N GLY A 17 -18.08 2.40 13.22
CA GLY A 17 -16.83 3.20 13.25
C GLY A 17 -15.59 2.36 13.55
N ILE A 18 -15.71 1.31 14.35
CA ILE A 18 -14.63 0.37 14.63
C ILE A 18 -14.28 -0.41 13.35
N TYR A 19 -15.27 -1.06 12.70
CA TYR A 19 -15.05 -1.82 11.47
C TYR A 19 -14.53 -0.95 10.34
N TRP A 20 -15.05 0.27 10.18
CA TRP A 20 -14.50 1.25 9.24
C TRP A 20 -13.02 1.54 9.50
N SER A 21 -12.61 1.67 10.76
CA SER A 21 -11.20 1.88 11.11
C SER A 21 -10.31 0.67 10.77
N LEU A 22 -10.86 -0.56 10.79
CA LEU A 22 -10.14 -1.78 10.41
C LEU A 22 -9.85 -1.85 8.91
N THR A 23 -10.67 -1.24 8.06
CA THR A 23 -10.41 -1.18 6.61
C THR A 23 -9.28 -0.22 6.24
N LYS A 24 -8.76 0.56 7.20
CA LYS A 24 -7.73 1.62 6.98
C LYS A 24 -8.06 2.48 5.76
N PRO A 25 -9.17 3.22 5.77
CA PRO A 25 -9.77 3.82 4.56
C PRO A 25 -8.79 4.70 3.77
N LEU A 26 -7.87 5.41 4.44
CA LEU A 26 -6.86 6.21 3.77
C LEU A 26 -5.88 5.35 2.95
N GLN A 27 -5.37 4.26 3.51
CA GLN A 27 -4.45 3.36 2.81
C GLN A 27 -5.16 2.61 1.68
N SER A 28 -6.35 2.09 1.95
CA SER A 28 -7.17 1.40 0.95
C SER A 28 -7.56 2.34 -0.19
N GLY A 29 -7.88 3.60 0.12
CA GLY A 29 -8.16 4.63 -0.88
C GLY A 29 -6.95 4.98 -1.76
N LEU A 30 -5.75 5.04 -1.20
CA LEU A 30 -4.52 5.28 -1.96
C LEU A 30 -4.22 4.11 -2.93
N LEU A 31 -4.38 2.87 -2.48
CA LEU A 31 -4.22 1.70 -3.34
C LEU A 31 -5.33 1.63 -4.42
N LEU A 32 -6.56 1.99 -4.08
CA LEU A 32 -7.65 2.12 -5.04
C LEU A 32 -7.31 3.17 -6.12
N ALA A 33 -6.74 4.32 -5.72
CA ALA A 33 -6.33 5.36 -6.65
C ALA A 33 -5.28 4.85 -7.64
N THR A 34 -4.36 3.96 -7.23
CA THR A 34 -3.42 3.33 -8.17
C THR A 34 -4.12 2.42 -9.18
N GLY A 35 -5.13 1.68 -8.75
CA GLY A 35 -5.94 0.84 -9.65
C GLY A 35 -6.73 1.67 -10.67
N LEU A 36 -7.33 2.76 -10.22
CA LEU A 36 -8.01 3.71 -11.11
C LEU A 36 -7.03 4.36 -12.10
N ALA A 37 -5.85 4.79 -11.63
CA ALA A 37 -4.81 5.33 -12.51
C ALA A 37 -4.34 4.29 -13.55
N GLY A 38 -4.22 3.02 -13.15
CA GLY A 38 -3.95 1.92 -14.07
C GLY A 38 -5.00 1.79 -15.16
N TYR A 39 -6.28 1.78 -14.79
CA TYR A 39 -7.39 1.72 -15.75
C TYR A 39 -7.40 2.93 -16.71
N MET A 40 -7.28 4.12 -16.15
CA MET A 40 -7.22 5.36 -16.94
C MET A 40 -6.04 5.37 -17.92
N SER A 41 -4.87 4.87 -17.48
CA SER A 41 -3.65 4.80 -18.31
C SER A 41 -3.80 3.94 -19.57
N ALA A 42 -4.83 3.09 -19.64
CA ALA A 42 -5.14 2.28 -20.81
C ALA A 42 -5.70 3.11 -21.99
N ARG A 43 -6.07 4.38 -21.75
CA ARG A 43 -6.65 5.30 -22.77
C ARG A 43 -7.83 4.67 -23.51
N CYS A 44 -8.72 4.01 -22.77
CA CYS A 44 -9.92 3.41 -23.37
C CYS A 44 -10.77 4.47 -24.06
N PRO A 45 -11.18 4.26 -25.31
CA PRO A 45 -11.90 5.27 -26.09
C PRO A 45 -13.30 5.59 -25.56
N ILE A 46 -13.85 4.75 -24.67
CA ILE A 46 -15.18 4.95 -24.08
C ILE A 46 -15.07 4.83 -22.56
N PHE A 47 -15.36 5.92 -21.86
CA PHE A 47 -15.54 5.93 -20.41
C PHE A 47 -16.78 5.13 -20.03
N ASN A 48 -16.60 3.93 -19.52
CA ASN A 48 -17.71 3.15 -18.98
C ASN A 48 -17.81 3.34 -17.47
N MET A 49 -18.80 4.13 -17.04
CA MET A 49 -19.06 4.40 -15.63
C MET A 49 -19.32 3.12 -14.83
N GLY A 50 -19.98 2.11 -15.44
CA GLY A 50 -20.21 0.81 -14.81
C GLY A 50 -18.90 0.09 -14.50
N THR A 51 -17.93 0.12 -15.43
CA THR A 51 -16.60 -0.47 -15.22
C THR A 51 -15.83 0.25 -14.13
N ILE A 52 -15.85 1.59 -14.10
CA ILE A 52 -15.17 2.38 -13.04
C ILE A 52 -15.78 2.09 -11.67
N LEU A 53 -17.10 2.02 -11.57
CA LEU A 53 -17.81 1.68 -10.33
C LEU A 53 -17.48 0.24 -9.90
N GLY A 54 -17.54 -0.71 -10.82
CA GLY A 54 -17.20 -2.10 -10.55
C GLY A 54 -15.75 -2.27 -10.07
N LEU A 55 -14.80 -1.61 -10.75
CA LEU A 55 -13.39 -1.57 -10.33
C LEU A 55 -13.25 -0.95 -8.94
N THR A 56 -13.90 0.18 -8.69
CA THR A 56 -13.85 0.87 -7.40
C THR A 56 -14.36 -0.02 -6.29
N VAL A 57 -15.52 -0.64 -6.46
CA VAL A 57 -16.12 -1.50 -5.43
C VAL A 57 -15.31 -2.77 -5.23
N SER A 58 -14.94 -3.47 -6.30
CA SER A 58 -14.20 -4.74 -6.21
C SER A 58 -12.83 -4.56 -5.58
N LEU A 59 -12.04 -3.58 -6.03
CA LEU A 59 -10.73 -3.29 -5.45
C LEU A 59 -10.84 -2.81 -4.01
N PHE A 60 -11.75 -1.89 -3.71
CA PHE A 60 -11.91 -1.41 -2.34
C PHE A 60 -12.25 -2.55 -1.39
N LEU A 61 -13.18 -3.43 -1.75
CA LEU A 61 -13.58 -4.57 -0.93
C LEU A 61 -12.43 -5.58 -0.77
N ALA A 62 -11.71 -5.91 -1.85
CA ALA A 62 -10.58 -6.84 -1.79
C ALA A 62 -9.44 -6.29 -0.92
N ILE A 63 -9.07 -5.01 -1.08
CA ILE A 63 -8.01 -4.35 -0.30
C ILE A 63 -8.43 -4.20 1.17
N ALA A 64 -9.68 -3.80 1.43
CA ALA A 64 -10.21 -3.69 2.78
C ALA A 64 -10.25 -5.05 3.47
N GLY A 65 -10.70 -6.09 2.77
CA GLY A 65 -10.72 -7.46 3.26
C GLY A 65 -9.32 -7.96 3.62
N SER A 66 -8.34 -7.79 2.71
CA SER A 66 -6.93 -8.11 2.94
C SER A 66 -6.39 -7.39 4.18
N THR A 67 -6.66 -6.09 4.30
CA THR A 67 -6.24 -5.27 5.45
C THR A 67 -6.82 -5.78 6.78
N VAL A 68 -8.09 -6.16 6.79
CA VAL A 68 -8.76 -6.73 7.98
C VAL A 68 -8.16 -8.09 8.34
N LEU A 69 -7.91 -8.96 7.34
CA LEU A 69 -7.27 -10.26 7.55
C LEU A 69 -5.84 -10.11 8.11
N ASN A 70 -5.08 -9.14 7.59
CA ASN A 70 -3.74 -8.84 8.12
C ASN A 70 -3.80 -8.40 9.58
N MET A 71 -4.74 -7.53 9.96
CA MET A 71 -4.88 -7.11 11.36
C MET A 71 -5.39 -8.22 12.27
N TRP A 72 -6.21 -9.14 11.76
CA TRP A 72 -6.60 -10.33 12.48
C TRP A 72 -5.41 -11.25 12.75
N TRP A 73 -4.57 -11.50 11.73
CA TRP A 73 -3.37 -12.35 11.86
C TRP A 73 -2.30 -11.74 12.75
N ASP A 74 -2.09 -10.43 12.65
CA ASP A 74 -1.00 -9.71 13.32
C ASP A 74 -1.35 -9.24 14.74
N ARG A 75 -2.54 -9.53 15.27
CA ARG A 75 -3.02 -9.00 16.55
C ARG A 75 -2.07 -9.22 17.73
N ASP A 76 -1.37 -10.34 17.75
CA ASP A 76 -0.41 -10.71 18.79
C ASP A 76 0.88 -9.88 18.74
N ILE A 77 1.41 -9.62 17.55
CA ILE A 77 2.57 -8.75 17.38
C ILE A 77 2.17 -7.27 17.51
N ASP A 78 0.99 -6.90 17.04
CA ASP A 78 0.45 -5.54 17.20
C ASP A 78 0.25 -5.16 18.67
N ALA A 79 -0.09 -6.10 19.53
CA ALA A 79 -0.23 -5.89 20.97
C ALA A 79 1.11 -5.55 21.67
N LYS A 80 2.23 -5.97 21.09
CA LYS A 80 3.59 -5.70 21.62
C LYS A 80 4.17 -4.38 21.12
N MET A 81 3.61 -3.78 20.08
CA MET A 81 4.08 -2.53 19.51
C MET A 81 3.36 -1.33 20.10
N GLY A 82 4.08 -0.35 20.62
CA GLY A 82 3.51 0.86 21.25
C GLY A 82 2.55 1.61 20.32
N ARG A 83 2.83 1.61 19.01
CA ARG A 83 2.01 2.27 17.98
C ARG A 83 0.68 1.55 17.69
N THR A 84 0.63 0.22 17.83
CA THR A 84 -0.50 -0.60 17.37
C THR A 84 -1.27 -1.31 18.47
N GLN A 85 -0.77 -1.33 19.70
CA GLN A 85 -1.39 -1.99 20.86
C GLN A 85 -2.83 -1.51 21.16
N LYS A 86 -3.18 -0.29 20.75
CA LYS A 86 -4.52 0.29 20.94
C LYS A 86 -5.49 -0.02 19.79
N ARG A 87 -5.07 -0.81 18.80
CA ARG A 87 -5.98 -1.24 17.73
C ARG A 87 -7.09 -2.12 18.30
N ALA A 88 -8.28 -2.03 17.71
CA ALA A 88 -9.44 -2.80 18.20
C ALA A 88 -9.18 -4.32 18.23
N THR A 89 -8.42 -4.84 17.26
CA THR A 89 -7.99 -6.26 17.20
C THR A 89 -7.00 -6.65 18.31
N SER A 90 -6.06 -5.76 18.63
CA SER A 90 -5.01 -6.04 19.62
C SER A 90 -5.45 -5.76 21.05
N SER A 91 -6.42 -4.86 21.25
CA SER A 91 -6.97 -4.48 22.56
C SER A 91 -8.13 -5.38 23.00
N GLY A 92 -8.58 -6.34 22.18
CA GLY A 92 -9.75 -7.17 22.48
C GLY A 92 -11.09 -6.42 22.39
N ALA A 93 -11.14 -5.25 21.75
CA ALA A 93 -12.37 -4.47 21.62
C ALA A 93 -13.38 -5.07 20.60
N VAL A 94 -12.94 -6.04 19.81
CA VAL A 94 -13.75 -6.78 18.83
C VAL A 94 -13.47 -8.27 18.92
N ASP A 95 -14.50 -9.08 18.64
CA ASP A 95 -14.38 -10.54 18.60
C ASP A 95 -13.51 -10.97 17.42
N GLU A 96 -12.55 -11.89 17.67
CA GLU A 96 -11.60 -12.36 16.66
C GLU A 96 -12.29 -13.09 15.49
N ASN A 97 -13.33 -13.88 15.81
CA ASN A 97 -14.06 -14.63 14.77
C ASN A 97 -14.91 -13.68 13.92
N GLU A 98 -15.45 -12.62 14.53
CA GLU A 98 -16.19 -11.59 13.79
C GLU A 98 -15.27 -10.85 12.83
N VAL A 99 -14.04 -10.47 13.27
CA VAL A 99 -13.04 -9.82 12.41
C VAL A 99 -12.63 -10.73 11.24
N LEU A 100 -12.35 -12.01 11.52
CA LEU A 100 -12.02 -13.00 10.49
C LEU A 100 -13.14 -13.12 9.45
N ARG A 101 -14.40 -13.27 9.91
CA ARG A 101 -15.56 -13.37 9.01
C ARG A 101 -15.71 -12.14 8.13
N VAL A 102 -15.58 -10.94 8.72
CA VAL A 102 -15.66 -9.68 7.96
C VAL A 102 -14.54 -9.62 6.90
N GLY A 103 -13.30 -9.93 7.28
CA GLY A 103 -12.18 -9.95 6.34
C GLY A 103 -12.39 -10.93 5.18
N LEU A 104 -12.86 -12.15 5.47
CA LEU A 104 -13.16 -13.15 4.45
C LEU A 104 -14.32 -12.72 3.53
N ILE A 105 -15.42 -12.23 4.10
CA ILE A 105 -16.58 -11.78 3.31
C ILE A 105 -16.20 -10.66 2.37
N LEU A 106 -15.50 -9.63 2.85
CA LEU A 106 -15.03 -8.51 2.01
C LEU A 106 -14.12 -9.00 0.89
N SER A 107 -13.17 -9.89 1.21
CA SER A 107 -12.24 -10.46 0.23
C SER A 107 -12.95 -11.29 -0.85
N ILE A 108 -13.86 -12.18 -0.44
CA ILE A 108 -14.61 -13.05 -1.35
C ILE A 108 -15.52 -12.21 -2.26
N ILE A 109 -16.23 -11.24 -1.72
CA ILE A 109 -17.12 -10.37 -2.51
C ILE A 109 -16.27 -9.52 -3.47
N GLY A 110 -15.17 -8.90 -2.98
CA GLY A 110 -14.31 -8.06 -3.80
C GLY A 110 -13.70 -8.83 -4.98
N VAL A 111 -13.10 -9.98 -4.71
CA VAL A 111 -12.53 -10.86 -5.76
C VAL A 111 -13.62 -11.43 -6.65
N GLY A 112 -14.77 -11.84 -6.10
CA GLY A 112 -15.90 -12.36 -6.86
C GLY A 112 -16.44 -11.36 -7.87
N ILE A 113 -16.63 -10.10 -7.48
CA ILE A 113 -16.99 -9.00 -8.41
C ILE A 113 -15.90 -8.82 -9.47
N ALA A 114 -14.62 -8.82 -9.08
CA ALA A 114 -13.52 -8.64 -10.01
C ALA A 114 -13.48 -9.75 -11.08
N VAL A 115 -13.64 -11.02 -10.69
CA VAL A 115 -13.72 -12.18 -11.61
C VAL A 115 -14.96 -12.07 -12.51
N ALA A 116 -16.09 -11.64 -11.98
CA ALA A 116 -17.32 -11.46 -12.75
C ALA A 116 -17.22 -10.33 -13.79
N MET A 117 -16.36 -9.33 -13.56
CA MET A 117 -16.09 -8.26 -14.54
C MET A 117 -15.18 -8.75 -15.65
N ASP A 118 -14.06 -9.37 -15.30
CA ASP A 118 -13.05 -9.89 -16.22
C ASP A 118 -12.17 -10.91 -15.50
N ALA A 119 -11.89 -12.05 -16.14
CA ALA A 119 -11.15 -13.15 -15.51
C ALA A 119 -9.69 -12.77 -15.21
N LEU A 120 -9.02 -12.02 -16.11
CA LEU A 120 -7.63 -11.57 -15.91
C LEU A 120 -7.55 -10.53 -14.80
N TYR A 121 -8.47 -9.57 -14.82
CA TYR A 121 -8.60 -8.58 -13.75
C TYR A 121 -8.82 -9.25 -12.40
N GLY A 122 -9.75 -10.19 -12.31
CA GLY A 122 -10.02 -10.95 -11.09
C GLY A 122 -8.83 -11.75 -10.60
N LEU A 123 -8.06 -12.37 -11.52
CA LEU A 123 -6.83 -13.08 -11.19
C LEU A 123 -5.78 -12.15 -10.57
N LEU A 124 -5.60 -10.95 -11.13
CA LEU A 124 -4.64 -9.97 -10.61
C LEU A 124 -5.07 -9.40 -9.25
N VAL A 125 -6.36 -9.14 -9.04
CA VAL A 125 -6.91 -8.74 -7.73
C VAL A 125 -6.70 -9.84 -6.71
N PHE A 126 -6.99 -11.11 -7.06
CA PHE A 126 -6.73 -12.26 -6.21
C PHE A 126 -5.24 -12.43 -5.90
N ALA A 127 -4.35 -12.26 -6.89
CA ALA A 127 -2.91 -12.31 -6.68
C ALA A 127 -2.46 -11.24 -5.67
N GLY A 128 -2.97 -10.02 -5.76
CA GLY A 128 -2.72 -8.97 -4.77
C GLY A 128 -3.09 -9.39 -3.35
N LEU A 129 -4.29 -9.92 -3.17
CA LEU A 129 -4.76 -10.44 -1.89
C LEU A 129 -3.89 -11.62 -1.39
N PHE A 130 -3.56 -12.56 -2.26
CA PHE A 130 -2.73 -13.71 -1.94
C PHE A 130 -1.33 -13.29 -1.48
N PHE A 131 -0.67 -12.38 -2.20
CA PHE A 131 0.65 -11.90 -1.82
C PHE A 131 0.63 -11.11 -0.51
N ASP A 132 -0.42 -10.34 -0.23
CA ASP A 132 -0.53 -9.56 1.00
C ASP A 132 -0.84 -10.44 2.22
N VAL A 133 -1.84 -11.31 2.13
CA VAL A 133 -2.27 -12.11 3.27
C VAL A 133 -1.40 -13.34 3.45
N VAL A 134 -1.24 -14.15 2.39
CA VAL A 134 -0.58 -15.46 2.50
C VAL A 134 0.93 -15.30 2.49
N VAL A 135 1.48 -14.67 1.45
CA VAL A 135 2.94 -14.59 1.28
C VAL A 135 3.55 -13.64 2.29
N TYR A 136 3.04 -12.42 2.39
CA TYR A 136 3.59 -11.41 3.30
C TYR A 136 3.24 -11.71 4.75
N SER A 137 1.95 -11.70 5.12
CA SER A 137 1.58 -11.71 6.53
C SER A 137 1.74 -13.08 7.19
N ILE A 138 1.24 -14.16 6.56
CA ILE A 138 1.25 -15.50 7.15
C ILE A 138 2.64 -16.14 7.03
N TRP A 139 3.27 -16.05 5.85
CA TRP A 139 4.50 -16.80 5.60
C TRP A 139 5.76 -16.04 5.96
N LEU A 140 6.01 -14.84 5.39
CA LEU A 140 7.34 -14.21 5.41
C LEU A 140 7.55 -13.18 6.51
N LYS A 141 6.53 -12.43 6.92
CA LYS A 141 6.65 -11.27 7.81
C LYS A 141 7.39 -11.56 9.13
N ARG A 142 7.17 -12.74 9.67
CA ARG A 142 7.78 -13.16 10.95
C ARG A 142 9.09 -13.93 10.76
N ARG A 143 9.52 -14.18 9.52
CA ARG A 143 10.66 -15.06 9.21
C ARG A 143 11.83 -14.32 8.58
N THR A 144 11.58 -13.28 7.80
CA THR A 144 12.62 -12.59 7.06
C THR A 144 12.33 -11.12 6.84
N ALA A 145 13.40 -10.30 6.88
CA ALA A 145 13.31 -8.89 6.54
C ALA A 145 12.89 -8.66 5.05
N TRP A 146 13.18 -9.61 4.16
CA TRP A 146 12.79 -9.56 2.74
C TRP A 146 11.28 -9.68 2.52
N SER A 147 10.50 -9.97 3.57
CA SER A 147 9.03 -9.99 3.51
C SER A 147 8.45 -8.74 2.86
N ILE A 148 9.08 -7.58 3.08
CA ILE A 148 8.61 -6.30 2.55
C ILE A 148 8.70 -6.22 1.01
N VAL A 149 9.69 -6.88 0.40
CA VAL A 149 9.88 -6.91 -1.05
C VAL A 149 8.82 -7.82 -1.68
N TRP A 150 8.60 -9.00 -1.11
CA TRP A 150 7.57 -9.93 -1.57
C TRP A 150 6.15 -9.39 -1.32
N GLY A 151 5.95 -8.76 -0.16
CA GLY A 151 4.71 -8.04 0.15
C GLY A 151 4.46 -6.86 -0.78
N GLY A 152 5.52 -6.24 -1.29
CA GLY A 152 5.44 -5.16 -2.27
C GLY A 152 4.74 -5.53 -3.56
N ILE A 153 4.77 -6.81 -3.95
CA ILE A 153 4.04 -7.30 -5.11
C ILE A 153 2.54 -7.02 -4.96
N SER A 154 1.98 -7.21 -3.76
CA SER A 154 0.57 -6.94 -3.50
C SER A 154 0.18 -5.48 -3.75
N GLY A 155 1.07 -4.53 -3.38
CA GLY A 155 0.86 -3.11 -3.62
C GLY A 155 0.96 -2.70 -5.09
N ALA A 156 1.67 -3.49 -5.91
CA ALA A 156 1.80 -3.26 -7.35
C ALA A 156 0.63 -3.86 -8.16
N MET A 157 -0.12 -4.82 -7.59
CA MET A 157 -1.20 -5.48 -8.33
C MET A 157 -2.36 -4.54 -8.71
N PRO A 158 -2.82 -3.59 -7.89
CA PRO A 158 -3.96 -2.74 -8.26
C PRO A 158 -3.75 -1.95 -9.55
N ILE A 159 -2.57 -1.37 -9.78
CA ILE A 159 -2.31 -0.60 -11.01
C ILE A 159 -2.23 -1.51 -12.23
N LEU A 160 -1.62 -2.69 -12.10
CA LEU A 160 -1.55 -3.68 -13.16
C LEU A 160 -2.95 -4.23 -13.49
N ALA A 161 -3.74 -4.54 -12.46
CA ALA A 161 -5.10 -5.02 -12.61
C ALA A 161 -6.00 -3.98 -13.30
N GLY A 162 -5.95 -2.73 -12.86
CA GLY A 162 -6.70 -1.64 -13.49
C GLY A 162 -6.38 -1.48 -14.96
N ARG A 163 -5.08 -1.47 -15.32
CA ARG A 163 -4.66 -1.35 -16.73
C ARG A 163 -5.06 -2.58 -17.55
N ALA A 164 -4.89 -3.79 -17.00
CA ALA A 164 -5.30 -5.02 -17.67
C ALA A 164 -6.81 -5.06 -17.90
N LEU A 165 -7.63 -4.54 -16.98
CA LEU A 165 -9.08 -4.41 -17.16
C LEU A 165 -9.42 -3.47 -18.34
N GLY A 166 -8.65 -2.40 -18.52
CA GLY A 166 -8.85 -1.47 -19.62
C GLY A 166 -8.44 -2.02 -21.00
N LEU A 167 -7.37 -2.83 -21.03
CA LEU A 167 -6.80 -3.35 -22.29
C LEU A 167 -7.30 -4.76 -22.66
N GLY A 168 -7.74 -5.55 -21.69
CA GLY A 168 -8.03 -6.98 -21.85
C GLY A 168 -6.78 -7.89 -21.80
N PHE A 169 -5.58 -7.35 -21.61
CA PHE A 169 -4.32 -8.09 -21.52
C PHE A 169 -3.28 -7.32 -20.70
N ILE A 170 -2.20 -8.01 -20.33
CA ILE A 170 -1.05 -7.40 -19.65
C ILE A 170 -0.06 -6.88 -20.69
N ASP A 171 0.22 -5.59 -20.69
CA ASP A 171 1.22 -4.97 -21.55
C ASP A 171 2.47 -4.53 -20.77
N TRP A 172 3.53 -4.16 -21.49
CA TRP A 172 4.79 -3.74 -20.90
C TRP A 172 4.66 -2.45 -20.07
N ILE A 173 3.73 -1.55 -20.41
CA ILE A 173 3.48 -0.31 -19.68
C ILE A 173 2.88 -0.65 -18.30
N GLY A 174 1.89 -1.54 -18.26
CA GLY A 174 1.29 -2.02 -17.01
C GLY A 174 2.32 -2.67 -16.10
N VAL A 175 3.19 -3.50 -16.65
CA VAL A 175 4.31 -4.10 -15.89
C VAL A 175 5.26 -3.03 -15.39
N THR A 176 5.60 -2.03 -16.20
CA THR A 176 6.52 -0.95 -15.80
C THR A 176 5.90 -0.06 -14.71
N LEU A 177 4.62 0.27 -14.79
CA LEU A 177 3.88 0.96 -13.72
C LEU A 177 3.89 0.14 -12.41
N ALA A 178 3.64 -1.16 -12.50
CA ALA A 178 3.69 -2.06 -11.35
C ALA A 178 5.09 -2.13 -10.74
N LEU A 179 6.14 -2.19 -11.56
CA LEU A 179 7.53 -2.11 -11.10
C LEU A 179 7.85 -0.77 -10.44
N GLY A 180 7.32 0.35 -10.96
CA GLY A 180 7.43 1.66 -10.34
C GLY A 180 6.90 1.67 -8.91
N ILE A 181 5.75 1.07 -8.66
CA ILE A 181 5.18 0.92 -7.31
C ILE A 181 6.01 -0.08 -6.49
N LEU A 182 6.37 -1.22 -7.05
CA LEU A 182 7.15 -2.24 -6.35
C LEU A 182 8.47 -1.68 -5.84
N PHE A 183 9.19 -0.91 -6.64
CA PHE A 183 10.44 -0.26 -6.23
C PHE A 183 10.23 0.95 -5.31
N TRP A 184 9.08 1.63 -5.39
CA TRP A 184 8.74 2.69 -4.46
C TRP A 184 8.45 2.18 -3.03
N ILE A 185 7.89 0.97 -2.88
CA ILE A 185 7.53 0.40 -1.59
C ILE A 185 8.71 0.33 -0.61
N PRO A 186 9.92 -0.16 -0.97
CA PRO A 186 11.06 -0.13 -0.06
C PRO A 186 11.41 1.29 0.39
N THR A 187 11.37 2.29 -0.48
CA THR A 187 11.60 3.69 -0.10
C THR A 187 10.65 4.15 0.99
N HIS A 188 9.37 3.86 0.84
CA HIS A 188 8.35 4.24 1.81
C HIS A 188 8.40 3.41 3.10
N THR A 189 8.51 2.10 2.98
CA THR A 189 8.37 1.19 4.12
C THR A 189 9.65 1.04 4.93
N LEU A 190 10.83 1.09 4.30
CA LEU A 190 12.09 1.01 5.04
C LEU A 190 12.37 2.30 5.82
N THR A 191 12.03 3.47 5.28
CA THR A 191 12.09 4.73 6.04
C THR A 191 11.18 4.69 7.27
N PHE A 192 10.01 4.06 7.13
CA PHE A 192 9.09 3.83 8.24
C PHE A 192 9.65 2.83 9.26
N SER A 193 10.23 1.72 8.82
CA SER A 193 10.80 0.70 9.70
C SER A 193 12.01 1.24 10.47
N MET A 194 12.84 2.11 9.88
CA MET A 194 13.93 2.81 10.58
C MET A 194 13.39 3.70 11.71
N LYS A 195 12.27 4.39 11.50
CA LYS A 195 11.67 5.25 12.52
C LYS A 195 11.08 4.45 13.69
N PHE A 196 10.50 3.28 13.42
CA PHE A 196 9.80 2.45 14.40
C PHE A 196 10.56 1.16 14.73
N GLU A 197 11.89 1.19 14.63
CA GLU A 197 12.76 0.03 14.87
C GLU A 197 12.50 -0.62 16.24
N LYS A 198 12.34 0.19 17.29
CA LYS A 198 12.05 -0.28 18.65
C LYS A 198 10.73 -1.07 18.75
N ASP A 199 9.69 -0.64 18.05
CA ASP A 199 8.39 -1.32 18.01
C ASP A 199 8.54 -2.70 17.34
N TYR A 200 9.24 -2.77 16.21
CA TYR A 200 9.48 -4.03 15.49
C TYR A 200 10.35 -4.99 16.32
N ALA A 201 11.36 -4.47 16.99
CA ALA A 201 12.22 -5.26 17.88
C ALA A 201 11.42 -5.83 19.07
N ALA A 202 10.54 -5.04 19.69
CA ALA A 202 9.68 -5.49 20.78
C ALA A 202 8.73 -6.63 20.36
N ALA A 203 8.32 -6.66 19.10
CA ALA A 203 7.47 -7.70 18.52
C ALA A 203 8.26 -8.85 17.88
N CYS A 204 9.59 -8.84 17.95
CA CYS A 204 10.48 -9.84 17.30
C CYS A 204 10.24 -10.00 15.80
N VAL A 205 9.85 -8.90 15.10
CA VAL A 205 9.64 -8.90 13.65
C VAL A 205 10.93 -8.46 12.96
N PRO A 206 11.54 -9.31 12.10
CA PRO A 206 12.77 -8.96 11.39
C PRO A 206 12.51 -7.83 10.40
N THR A 207 13.37 -6.82 10.44
CA THR A 207 13.35 -5.68 9.50
C THR A 207 14.73 -5.49 8.88
N PHE A 208 14.82 -4.74 7.77
CA PHE A 208 16.12 -4.43 7.18
C PHE A 208 17.06 -3.72 8.17
N PRO A 209 16.64 -2.69 8.94
CA PRO A 209 17.51 -2.08 9.94
C PRO A 209 18.03 -3.06 10.98
N SER A 210 17.16 -3.91 11.53
CA SER A 210 17.54 -4.86 12.58
C SER A 210 18.38 -6.05 12.08
N THR A 211 18.22 -6.44 10.80
CA THR A 211 18.89 -7.62 10.23
C THR A 211 20.19 -7.27 9.51
N TYR A 212 20.20 -6.19 8.74
CA TYR A 212 21.32 -5.82 7.86
C TYR A 212 21.96 -4.49 8.24
N GLY A 213 21.43 -3.80 9.25
CA GLY A 213 21.92 -2.50 9.71
C GLY A 213 21.44 -1.33 8.86
N LEU A 214 21.65 -0.12 9.41
CA LEU A 214 21.18 1.14 8.81
C LEU A 214 21.87 1.48 7.49
N GLY A 215 23.15 1.12 7.33
CA GLY A 215 23.90 1.41 6.10
C GLY A 215 23.31 0.69 4.90
N PHE A 216 23.11 -0.62 5.00
CA PHE A 216 22.49 -1.43 3.95
C PHE A 216 21.04 -0.98 3.67
N THR A 217 20.28 -0.66 4.72
CA THR A 217 18.90 -0.16 4.59
C THR A 217 18.84 1.12 3.76
N ARG A 218 19.74 2.10 4.04
CA ARG A 218 19.81 3.36 3.27
C ARG A 218 20.24 3.14 1.82
N ALA A 219 21.19 2.26 1.58
CA ALA A 219 21.60 1.90 0.22
C ALA A 219 20.42 1.28 -0.56
N THR A 220 19.68 0.38 0.07
CA THR A 220 18.46 -0.22 -0.52
C THR A 220 17.40 0.84 -0.83
N ILE A 221 17.18 1.80 0.08
CA ILE A 221 16.27 2.94 -0.15
C ILE A 221 16.73 3.76 -1.36
N ALA A 222 18.02 4.07 -1.46
CA ALA A 222 18.55 4.88 -2.56
C ALA A 222 18.38 4.16 -3.90
N VAL A 223 18.78 2.89 -3.98
CA VAL A 223 18.64 2.09 -5.22
C VAL A 223 17.17 1.94 -5.62
N SER A 224 16.30 1.61 -4.67
CA SER A 224 14.88 1.45 -4.98
C SER A 224 14.21 2.77 -5.38
N SER A 225 14.63 3.92 -4.83
CA SER A 225 14.15 5.24 -5.27
C SER A 225 14.54 5.53 -6.71
N VAL A 226 15.77 5.20 -7.12
CA VAL A 226 16.25 5.36 -8.51
C VAL A 226 15.42 4.49 -9.45
N LEU A 227 15.25 3.22 -9.12
CA LEU A 227 14.47 2.28 -9.94
C LEU A 227 13.00 2.69 -10.04
N ALA A 228 12.40 3.15 -8.95
CA ALA A 228 11.02 3.66 -8.95
C ALA A 228 10.87 4.90 -9.84
N ALA A 229 11.77 5.87 -9.71
CA ALA A 229 11.74 7.08 -10.52
C ALA A 229 11.91 6.76 -12.01
N LEU A 230 12.87 5.89 -12.35
CA LEU A 230 13.12 5.46 -13.72
C LEU A 230 11.90 4.73 -14.32
N ALA A 231 11.35 3.76 -13.59
CA ALA A 231 10.17 3.02 -14.04
C ALA A 231 8.96 3.93 -14.27
N MET A 232 8.72 4.90 -13.38
CA MET A 232 7.62 5.85 -13.54
C MET A 232 7.79 6.77 -14.75
N VAL A 233 9.00 7.27 -15.02
CA VAL A 233 9.29 8.10 -16.20
C VAL A 233 9.15 7.27 -17.49
N VAL A 234 9.68 6.03 -17.51
CA VAL A 234 9.55 5.12 -18.65
C VAL A 234 8.09 4.77 -18.93
N ALA A 235 7.31 4.49 -17.88
CA ALA A 235 5.88 4.25 -18.03
C ALA A 235 5.13 5.48 -18.54
N GLY A 236 5.43 6.67 -18.01
CA GLY A 236 4.85 7.92 -18.47
C GLY A 236 5.12 8.18 -19.97
N TYR A 237 6.35 7.95 -20.41
CA TYR A 237 6.70 8.01 -21.82
C TYR A 237 5.93 6.97 -22.65
N GLY A 238 5.83 5.74 -22.16
CA GLY A 238 5.07 4.66 -22.81
C GLY A 238 3.58 4.93 -22.93
N ILE A 239 2.97 5.59 -21.94
CA ILE A 239 1.58 6.06 -22.00
C ILE A 239 1.42 7.15 -23.08
N GLY A 240 2.50 7.83 -23.46
CA GLY A 240 2.49 8.98 -24.37
C GLY A 240 2.10 10.26 -23.64
N MET A 241 2.58 10.45 -22.40
CA MET A 241 2.37 11.69 -21.66
C MET A 241 3.03 12.88 -22.35
N ASP A 242 2.34 14.02 -22.37
CA ASP A 242 2.87 15.26 -22.90
C ASP A 242 4.15 15.71 -22.17
N TRP A 243 5.02 16.44 -22.88
CA TRP A 243 6.29 16.92 -22.33
C TRP A 243 6.14 17.76 -21.07
N GLY A 244 5.01 18.46 -20.89
CA GLY A 244 4.72 19.21 -19.68
C GLY A 244 4.58 18.30 -18.46
N PHE A 245 3.80 17.25 -18.56
CA PHE A 245 3.57 16.26 -17.51
C PHE A 245 4.80 15.42 -17.25
N LEU A 246 5.55 15.02 -18.30
CA LEU A 246 6.82 14.29 -18.13
C LEU A 246 7.87 15.13 -17.39
N ARG A 247 7.98 16.43 -17.69
CA ARG A 247 8.86 17.34 -16.94
C ARG A 247 8.45 17.44 -15.47
N LEU A 248 7.16 17.56 -15.20
CA LEU A 248 6.66 17.62 -13.82
C LEU A 248 6.95 16.32 -13.06
N LEU A 249 6.72 15.17 -13.69
CA LEU A 249 7.10 13.87 -13.13
C LEU A 249 8.62 13.77 -12.91
N GLY A 250 9.42 14.29 -13.82
CA GLY A 250 10.87 14.38 -13.69
C GLY A 250 11.31 15.24 -12.49
N VAL A 251 10.68 16.40 -12.27
CA VAL A 251 10.95 17.27 -11.11
C VAL A 251 10.57 16.56 -9.80
N LEU A 252 9.43 15.90 -9.75
CA LEU A 252 9.01 15.10 -8.58
C LEU A 252 10.01 13.96 -8.33
N SER A 253 10.46 13.28 -9.37
CA SER A 253 11.47 12.21 -9.29
C SER A 253 12.81 12.75 -8.80
N ALA A 254 13.26 13.90 -9.28
CA ALA A 254 14.50 14.56 -8.81
C ALA A 254 14.42 14.88 -7.30
N GLY A 255 13.28 15.36 -6.80
CA GLY A 255 13.05 15.57 -5.38
C GLY A 255 13.17 14.28 -4.55
N LEU A 256 12.61 13.16 -5.05
CA LEU A 256 12.72 11.86 -4.43
C LEU A 256 14.19 11.42 -4.35
N LEU A 257 14.92 11.53 -5.46
CA LEU A 257 16.34 11.15 -5.54
C LEU A 257 17.24 12.03 -4.66
N MET A 258 17.00 13.35 -4.61
CA MET A 258 17.74 14.25 -3.72
C MET A 258 17.60 13.84 -2.24
N LEU A 259 16.38 13.50 -1.81
CA LEU A 259 16.15 13.05 -0.44
C LEU A 259 16.74 11.65 -0.19
N ALA A 260 16.70 10.74 -1.17
CA ALA A 260 17.33 9.42 -1.07
C ALA A 260 18.87 9.52 -0.98
N VAL A 261 19.47 10.45 -1.70
CA VAL A 261 20.90 10.78 -1.58
C VAL A 261 21.19 11.40 -0.20
N ALA A 262 20.35 12.36 0.23
CA ALA A 262 20.55 13.03 1.51
C ALA A 262 20.51 12.06 2.70
N ILE A 263 19.61 11.05 2.71
CA ILE A 263 19.58 10.06 3.79
C ILE A 263 20.81 9.16 3.81
N THR A 264 21.48 8.98 2.68
CA THR A 264 22.68 8.16 2.57
C THR A 264 23.90 8.89 3.10
N PHE A 265 24.11 10.16 2.71
CA PHE A 265 25.30 10.94 3.05
C PHE A 265 25.18 11.81 4.31
N LYS A 266 23.98 12.29 4.64
CA LYS A 266 23.68 13.11 5.82
C LYS A 266 22.49 12.53 6.60
N PRO A 267 22.65 11.35 7.21
CA PRO A 267 21.56 10.66 7.88
C PRO A 267 21.07 11.44 9.10
N SER A 268 19.76 11.69 9.16
CA SER A 268 19.08 12.22 10.33
C SER A 268 17.63 11.75 10.37
N GLU A 269 17.03 11.71 11.56
CA GLU A 269 15.60 11.36 11.71
C GLU A 269 14.69 12.30 10.91
N ARG A 270 15.04 13.60 10.86
CA ARG A 270 14.29 14.61 10.09
C ARG A 270 14.31 14.32 8.60
N VAL A 271 15.48 13.99 8.03
CA VAL A 271 15.62 13.65 6.61
C VAL A 271 14.91 12.34 6.31
N ASN A 272 15.08 11.32 7.17
CA ASN A 272 14.39 10.03 7.01
C ASN A 272 12.86 10.21 6.98
N PHE A 273 12.30 10.97 7.92
CA PHE A 273 10.87 11.21 7.96
C PHE A 273 10.39 12.14 6.84
N GLY A 274 11.24 13.07 6.41
CA GLY A 274 11.02 13.89 5.22
C GLY A 274 10.88 13.04 3.96
N LEU A 275 11.81 12.09 3.75
CA LEU A 275 11.75 11.15 2.62
C LEU A 275 10.49 10.27 2.68
N PHE A 276 10.10 9.76 3.87
CA PHE A 276 8.86 9.01 4.04
C PHE A 276 7.63 9.79 3.57
N LYS A 277 7.51 11.05 4.00
CA LYS A 277 6.40 11.92 3.60
C LYS A 277 6.44 12.24 2.11
N TYR A 278 7.62 12.60 1.61
CA TYR A 278 7.79 12.94 0.21
C TYR A 278 7.48 11.75 -0.71
N ALA A 279 7.92 10.54 -0.36
CA ALA A 279 7.60 9.35 -1.11
C ALA A 279 6.09 9.12 -1.24
N SER A 280 5.33 9.38 -0.16
CA SER A 280 3.85 9.29 -0.21
C SER A 280 3.24 10.33 -1.16
N VAL A 281 3.70 11.58 -1.08
CA VAL A 281 3.25 12.67 -1.98
C VAL A 281 3.66 12.40 -3.42
N TYR A 282 4.89 11.93 -3.64
CA TYR A 282 5.41 11.57 -4.95
C TYR A 282 4.50 10.56 -5.66
N MET A 283 4.19 9.45 -4.99
CA MET A 283 3.38 8.42 -5.62
C MET A 283 1.95 8.90 -5.91
N LEU A 284 1.32 9.61 -4.97
CA LEU A 284 0.00 10.19 -5.18
C LEU A 284 0.00 11.19 -6.35
N ALA A 285 0.98 12.09 -6.40
CA ALA A 285 1.11 13.06 -7.48
C ALA A 285 1.36 12.38 -8.83
N ALA A 286 2.22 11.36 -8.88
CA ALA A 286 2.45 10.58 -10.09
C ALA A 286 1.16 9.90 -10.60
N MET A 287 0.34 9.34 -9.71
CA MET A 287 -0.95 8.75 -10.09
C MET A 287 -1.93 9.81 -10.61
N ILE A 288 -1.98 10.97 -9.97
CA ILE A 288 -2.82 12.10 -10.42
C ILE A 288 -2.38 12.57 -11.80
N LEU A 289 -1.07 12.69 -12.06
CA LEU A 289 -0.55 13.08 -13.37
C LEU A 289 -0.94 12.08 -14.46
N VAL A 290 -0.87 10.77 -14.17
CA VAL A 290 -1.32 9.72 -15.10
C VAL A 290 -2.82 9.87 -15.42
N VAL A 291 -3.64 10.19 -14.44
CA VAL A 291 -5.10 10.35 -14.63
C VAL A 291 -5.42 11.62 -15.42
N ILE A 292 -4.83 12.76 -15.07
CA ILE A 292 -5.11 14.06 -15.73
C ILE A 292 -4.64 14.04 -17.19
N GLU A 293 -3.51 13.41 -17.48
CA GLU A 293 -2.98 13.28 -18.83
C GLU A 293 -3.96 12.60 -19.81
N VAL A 294 -4.80 11.72 -19.30
CA VAL A 294 -5.69 10.88 -20.11
C VAL A 294 -7.10 11.49 -20.22
N MET A 295 -7.43 12.44 -19.33
CA MET A 295 -8.72 13.16 -19.35
C MET A 295 -8.73 14.29 -20.37
#